data_40863419f29e8eba904675352eede044
#
_entry.id   40863419f29e8eba904675352eede044
#
_cell.length_a   1.000
_cell.length_b   1.000
_cell.length_c   1.000
_cell.angle_alpha   90.00
_cell.angle_beta   90.00
_cell.angle_gamma   90.00
#
_symmetry.space_group_name_H-M   'P 1'
#
loop_
_entity.id
_entity.type
_entity.pdbx_description
1 polymer ?
#
loop_
_entity_poly.entity_id
_entity_poly.type
_entity_poly.pdbx_seq_one_letter_code
_entity_poly.pdbx_strand_id
1 'polypeptide(L)'
;AHPSAGNHDNTLANALMYYYGSQNKPFVYRCINRLDRDTTGLTIVAKHALAGGILGNAVAKRAIHRTYYAVCSGCTPACMRISAPIARKDASTIERCVDFKRGEYAVTDFIRIKYNPDNNLSLVKLRLLTGRTHQIRVHMKYIGFPLIGDFLYNPDYTYISRQALHSGRLVFTHPVTGQKMNLISDIPSDMKSLF
;
A
#
# COMPACT_ATOMS: atom_id res chain seq x y z
N ALA A 1 6.16 4.35 8.07
CA ALA A 1 6.97 5.11 7.14
C ALA A 1 7.17 6.57 7.59
N HIS A 2 6.19 7.17 8.22
CA HIS A 2 6.22 8.55 8.73
C HIS A 2 6.06 8.55 10.25
N PRO A 3 6.73 9.41 11.01
CA PRO A 3 6.43 9.59 12.43
C PRO A 3 4.94 9.90 12.64
N SER A 4 4.37 9.33 13.68
CA SER A 4 2.96 9.54 14.07
C SER A 4 2.87 9.63 15.60
N ALA A 5 1.74 10.11 16.12
CA ALA A 5 1.54 10.19 17.57
C ALA A 5 1.84 8.81 18.21
N GLY A 6 2.75 8.79 19.18
CA GLY A 6 3.20 7.57 19.87
C GLY A 6 4.20 6.69 19.10
N ASN A 7 4.63 7.08 17.88
CA ASN A 7 5.63 6.35 17.11
C ASN A 7 6.55 7.34 16.37
N HIS A 8 7.54 7.86 17.09
CA HIS A 8 8.46 8.89 16.59
C HIS A 8 9.79 8.31 16.09
N ASP A 9 10.15 7.11 16.52
CA ASP A 9 11.42 6.46 16.23
C ASP A 9 11.24 5.26 15.29
N ASN A 10 12.36 4.76 14.75
CA ASN A 10 12.40 3.56 13.88
C ASN A 10 11.52 3.65 12.62
N THR A 11 11.28 4.87 12.12
CA THR A 11 10.55 5.09 10.88
C THR A 11 11.50 5.17 9.67
N LEU A 12 10.97 5.01 8.46
CA LEU A 12 11.74 5.25 7.23
C LEU A 12 12.29 6.69 7.18
N ALA A 13 11.57 7.65 7.75
CA ALA A 13 12.05 9.03 7.85
C ALA A 13 13.33 9.11 8.69
N ASN A 14 13.36 8.49 9.87
CA ASN A 14 14.55 8.45 10.73
C ASN A 14 15.73 7.77 10.01
N ALA A 15 15.51 6.63 9.36
CA ALA A 15 16.54 5.91 8.62
C ALA A 15 17.14 6.75 7.47
N LEU A 16 16.31 7.45 6.70
CA LEU A 16 16.77 8.30 5.61
C LEU A 16 17.47 9.58 6.13
N MET A 17 16.97 10.18 7.21
CA MET A 17 17.64 11.32 7.86
C MET A 17 19.04 10.93 8.34
N TYR A 18 19.19 9.77 8.97
CA TYR A 18 20.47 9.23 9.38
C TYR A 18 21.39 8.97 8.17
N TYR A 19 20.89 8.29 7.15
CA TYR A 19 21.65 7.95 5.93
C TYR A 19 22.22 9.19 5.22
N TYR A 20 21.43 10.25 5.06
CA TYR A 20 21.90 11.49 4.43
C TYR A 20 22.77 12.32 5.39
N GLY A 21 22.46 12.33 6.67
CA GLY A 21 23.27 13.00 7.71
C GLY A 21 24.70 12.41 7.80
N SER A 22 24.84 11.09 7.73
CA SER A 22 26.16 10.43 7.71
C SER A 22 27.02 10.75 6.48
N GLN A 23 26.40 11.29 5.43
CA GLN A 23 27.10 11.78 4.23
C GLN A 23 27.29 13.31 4.20
N ASN A 24 27.00 14.01 5.30
CA ASN A 24 26.96 15.47 5.39
C ASN A 24 26.07 16.14 4.30
N LYS A 25 24.99 15.47 3.88
CA LYS A 25 24.04 15.98 2.89
C LYS A 25 22.78 16.48 3.57
N PRO A 26 22.37 17.74 3.34
CA PRO A 26 21.10 18.23 3.86
C PRO A 26 19.95 17.45 3.25
N PHE A 27 19.06 16.96 4.08
CA PHE A 27 17.90 16.17 3.64
C PHE A 27 16.66 16.52 4.44
N VAL A 28 15.54 16.66 3.76
CA VAL A 28 14.21 16.77 4.37
C VAL A 28 13.35 15.66 3.82
N TYR A 29 12.76 14.85 4.69
CA TYR A 29 11.91 13.74 4.32
C TYR A 29 10.62 14.19 3.62
N ARG A 30 10.46 13.86 2.35
CA ARG A 30 9.28 14.17 1.51
C ARG A 30 8.75 12.90 0.86
N CYS A 31 7.86 12.21 1.55
CA CYS A 31 7.24 10.99 1.06
C CYS A 31 6.10 11.34 0.07
N ILE A 32 6.16 10.77 -1.12
CA ILE A 32 5.17 11.03 -2.19
C ILE A 32 3.98 10.08 -2.08
N ASN A 33 4.23 8.83 -1.70
CA ASN A 33 3.19 7.84 -1.41
C ASN A 33 3.50 7.15 -0.09
N ARG A 34 2.47 6.93 0.71
CA ARG A 34 2.61 6.22 1.98
C ARG A 34 2.27 4.75 1.81
N LEU A 35 2.98 3.92 2.55
CA LEU A 35 2.58 2.54 2.84
C LEU A 35 2.08 2.49 4.29
N ASP A 36 1.13 1.60 4.55
CA ASP A 36 0.70 1.32 5.93
C ASP A 36 1.85 0.66 6.70
N ARG A 37 1.81 0.71 8.02
CA ARG A 37 2.73 -0.06 8.86
C ARG A 37 2.64 -1.53 8.42
N ASP A 38 3.77 -2.19 8.32
CA ASP A 38 3.93 -3.61 7.93
C ASP A 38 3.57 -3.94 6.46
N THR A 39 3.21 -2.94 5.63
CA THR A 39 3.17 -3.11 4.17
C THR A 39 4.57 -2.97 3.60
N THR A 40 5.02 -3.96 2.85
CA THR A 40 6.35 -3.99 2.21
C THR A 40 6.33 -3.39 0.80
N GLY A 41 7.52 -3.16 0.22
CA GLY A 41 7.70 -2.78 -1.18
C GLY A 41 8.01 -1.32 -1.42
N LEU A 42 7.67 -0.84 -2.61
CA LEU A 42 8.16 0.41 -3.17
C LEU A 42 7.42 1.64 -2.63
N THR A 43 8.20 2.66 -2.26
CA THR A 43 7.73 4.01 -1.95
C THR A 43 8.63 5.04 -2.63
N ILE A 44 8.08 6.22 -2.94
CA ILE A 44 8.81 7.33 -3.57
C ILE A 44 9.10 8.38 -2.51
N VAL A 45 10.37 8.76 -2.39
CA VAL A 45 10.80 9.88 -1.53
C VAL A 45 11.51 10.91 -2.41
N ALA A 46 11.03 12.15 -2.38
CA ALA A 46 11.66 13.25 -3.12
C ALA A 46 12.83 13.84 -2.32
N LYS A 47 13.98 14.00 -2.97
CA LYS A 47 15.21 14.52 -2.34
C LYS A 47 15.17 16.04 -2.13
N HIS A 48 14.40 16.78 -2.94
CA HIS A 48 14.28 18.25 -2.86
C HIS A 48 12.84 18.74 -3.08
N ALA A 49 12.59 19.97 -2.67
CA ALA A 49 11.23 20.54 -2.66
C ALA A 49 10.58 20.59 -4.04
N LEU A 50 11.33 20.98 -5.08
CA LEU A 50 10.82 21.04 -6.46
C LEU A 50 10.33 19.66 -6.94
N ALA A 51 11.16 18.61 -6.75
CA ALA A 51 10.76 17.24 -7.10
C ALA A 51 9.52 16.80 -6.29
N GLY A 52 9.45 17.18 -5.01
CA GLY A 52 8.29 16.92 -4.15
C GLY A 52 7.01 17.54 -4.68
N GLY A 53 7.07 18.81 -5.11
CA GLY A 53 5.94 19.53 -5.71
C GLY A 53 5.46 18.90 -7.02
N ILE A 54 6.39 18.59 -7.94
CA ILE A 54 6.07 17.95 -9.24
C ILE A 54 5.43 16.57 -9.03
N LEU A 55 6.03 15.74 -8.17
CA LEU A 55 5.51 14.40 -7.88
C LEU A 55 4.18 14.46 -7.10
N GLY A 56 4.00 15.43 -6.20
CA GLY A 56 2.72 15.68 -5.53
C GLY A 56 1.59 15.99 -6.52
N ASN A 57 1.87 16.87 -7.50
CA ASN A 57 0.95 17.12 -8.61
C ASN A 57 0.66 15.86 -9.45
N ALA A 58 1.68 15.04 -9.71
CA ALA A 58 1.50 13.78 -10.43
C ALA A 58 0.61 12.79 -9.67
N VAL A 59 0.68 12.75 -8.33
CA VAL A 59 -0.27 11.98 -7.49
C VAL A 59 -1.69 12.51 -7.64
N ALA A 60 -1.88 13.83 -7.53
CA ALA A 60 -3.20 14.47 -7.66
C ALA A 60 -3.84 14.19 -9.03
N LYS A 61 -3.03 14.22 -10.10
CA LYS A 61 -3.44 13.89 -11.48
C LYS A 61 -3.50 12.39 -11.78
N ARG A 62 -3.28 11.53 -10.79
CA ARG A 62 -3.24 10.06 -10.93
C ARG A 62 -2.22 9.55 -11.98
N ALA A 63 -1.16 10.30 -12.21
CA ALA A 63 -0.09 9.97 -13.14
C ALA A 63 0.97 9.00 -12.55
N ILE A 64 0.87 8.66 -11.27
CA ILE A 64 1.68 7.64 -10.62
C ILE A 64 0.86 6.35 -10.51
N HIS A 65 1.28 5.33 -11.25
CA HIS A 65 0.59 4.03 -11.24
C HIS A 65 1.27 3.09 -10.25
N ARG A 66 0.46 2.49 -9.39
CA ARG A 66 0.90 1.58 -8.32
C ARG A 66 0.23 0.23 -8.51
N THR A 67 1.04 -0.83 -8.47
CA THR A 67 0.54 -2.21 -8.46
C THR A 67 0.92 -2.85 -7.14
N TYR A 68 -0.04 -3.50 -6.53
CA TYR A 68 0.15 -4.24 -5.29
C TYR A 68 -0.07 -5.73 -5.51
N TYR A 69 0.53 -6.52 -4.65
CA TYR A 69 0.24 -7.94 -4.49
C TYR A 69 -0.25 -8.19 -3.08
N ALA A 70 -1.28 -9.00 -2.93
CA ALA A 70 -1.80 -9.39 -1.63
C ALA A 70 -2.16 -10.87 -1.60
N VAL A 71 -2.07 -11.47 -0.41
CA VAL A 71 -2.61 -12.81 -0.15
C VAL A 71 -3.87 -12.66 0.69
N CYS A 72 -4.95 -13.23 0.18
CA CYS A 72 -6.29 -13.12 0.77
C CYS A 72 -6.80 -14.50 1.17
N SER A 73 -7.60 -14.54 2.22
CA SER A 73 -8.34 -15.74 2.63
C SER A 73 -9.40 -16.09 1.58
N GLY A 74 -9.52 -17.36 1.24
CA GLY A 74 -10.55 -17.88 0.35
C GLY A 74 -10.23 -17.81 -1.14
N CYS A 75 -11.09 -18.43 -1.95
CA CYS A 75 -11.03 -18.42 -3.42
C CYS A 75 -11.69 -17.14 -3.95
N THR A 76 -10.90 -16.08 -4.17
CA THR A 76 -11.44 -14.81 -4.71
C THR A 76 -12.00 -15.01 -6.12
N PRO A 77 -12.91 -14.14 -6.61
CA PRO A 77 -13.23 -14.06 -8.05
C PRO A 77 -11.97 -13.93 -8.91
N ALA A 78 -12.03 -14.35 -10.17
CA ALA A 78 -10.90 -14.24 -11.10
C ALA A 78 -10.46 -12.79 -11.31
N CYS A 79 -11.42 -11.86 -11.40
CA CYS A 79 -11.19 -10.42 -11.41
C CYS A 79 -12.42 -9.68 -10.90
N MET A 80 -12.22 -8.47 -10.37
CA MET A 80 -13.32 -7.60 -9.93
C MET A 80 -12.86 -6.15 -9.83
N ARG A 81 -13.80 -5.23 -10.08
CA ARG A 81 -13.71 -3.83 -9.67
C ARG A 81 -14.53 -3.63 -8.40
N ILE A 82 -13.88 -3.14 -7.34
CA ILE A 82 -14.52 -2.75 -6.09
C ILE A 82 -14.65 -1.23 -6.10
N SER A 83 -15.89 -0.74 -6.15
CA SER A 83 -16.23 0.68 -6.04
C SER A 83 -17.06 0.87 -4.79
N ALA A 84 -16.41 1.18 -3.67
CA ALA A 84 -17.04 1.31 -2.37
C ALA A 84 -16.37 2.44 -1.56
N PRO A 85 -17.12 3.46 -1.13
CA PRO A 85 -16.54 4.61 -0.42
C PRO A 85 -16.05 4.22 0.97
N ILE A 86 -14.94 4.84 1.39
CA ILE A 86 -14.24 4.51 2.63
C ILE A 86 -14.32 5.69 3.60
N ALA A 87 -14.75 5.43 4.83
CA ALA A 87 -14.76 6.37 5.94
C ALA A 87 -13.90 5.85 7.10
N ARG A 88 -13.67 6.73 8.09
CA ARG A 88 -13.20 6.33 9.40
C ARG A 88 -14.33 5.60 10.12
N LYS A 89 -14.03 4.45 10.73
CA LYS A 89 -14.98 3.74 11.57
C LYS A 89 -15.22 4.54 12.86
N ASP A 90 -16.48 4.63 13.29
CA ASP A 90 -16.82 5.32 14.52
C ASP A 90 -16.06 4.73 15.72
N ALA A 91 -15.74 5.57 16.68
CA ALA A 91 -14.95 5.23 17.86
C ALA A 91 -13.54 4.67 17.60
N SER A 92 -13.07 4.62 16.35
CA SER A 92 -11.71 4.20 16.01
C SER A 92 -10.89 5.36 15.44
N THR A 93 -9.67 5.51 15.94
CA THR A 93 -8.71 6.50 15.40
C THR A 93 -8.02 6.01 14.12
N ILE A 94 -7.86 4.70 13.95
CA ILE A 94 -7.07 4.09 12.87
C ILE A 94 -7.91 3.24 11.91
N GLU A 95 -8.96 2.55 12.38
CA GLU A 95 -9.76 1.65 11.56
C GLU A 95 -10.59 2.41 10.51
N ARG A 96 -10.75 1.80 9.36
CA ARG A 96 -11.57 2.30 8.25
C ARG A 96 -12.64 1.27 7.91
N CYS A 97 -13.75 1.72 7.34
CA CYS A 97 -14.84 0.86 6.87
C CYS A 97 -15.41 1.38 5.56
N VAL A 98 -16.14 0.53 4.87
CA VAL A 98 -17.01 0.97 3.78
C VAL A 98 -18.22 1.69 4.37
N ASP A 99 -18.49 2.89 3.91
CA ASP A 99 -19.62 3.71 4.36
C ASP A 99 -20.15 4.54 3.18
N PHE A 100 -21.32 4.18 2.70
CA PHE A 100 -21.95 4.84 1.54
C PHE A 100 -22.54 6.21 1.84
N LYS A 101 -22.64 6.59 3.12
CA LYS A 101 -23.18 7.90 3.52
C LYS A 101 -22.06 8.94 3.73
N ARG A 102 -20.94 8.53 4.35
CA ARG A 102 -19.88 9.44 4.81
C ARG A 102 -18.53 9.17 4.13
N GLY A 103 -18.43 8.07 3.38
CA GLY A 103 -17.18 7.61 2.81
C GLY A 103 -16.69 8.45 1.64
N GLU A 104 -15.38 8.58 1.55
CA GLU A 104 -14.73 9.16 0.37
C GLU A 104 -14.66 8.13 -0.76
N TYR A 105 -14.92 8.58 -1.98
CA TYR A 105 -14.85 7.76 -3.19
C TYR A 105 -13.55 6.95 -3.28
N ALA A 106 -13.67 5.64 -3.43
CA ALA A 106 -12.56 4.71 -3.51
C ALA A 106 -12.83 3.59 -4.52
N VAL A 107 -11.83 3.30 -5.37
CA VAL A 107 -11.92 2.25 -6.40
C VAL A 107 -10.63 1.45 -6.45
N THR A 108 -10.78 0.13 -6.40
CA THR A 108 -9.70 -0.86 -6.52
C THR A 108 -10.07 -1.89 -7.57
N ASP A 109 -9.22 -2.11 -8.57
CA ASP A 109 -9.31 -3.24 -9.48
C ASP A 109 -8.39 -4.36 -8.99
N PHE A 110 -8.82 -5.62 -9.09
CA PHE A 110 -7.93 -6.75 -8.88
C PHE A 110 -8.14 -7.87 -9.89
N ILE A 111 -7.10 -8.67 -10.03
CA ILE A 111 -7.11 -9.98 -10.71
C ILE A 111 -6.47 -11.02 -9.80
N ARG A 112 -7.04 -12.22 -9.72
CA ARG A 112 -6.43 -13.35 -9.04
C ARG A 112 -5.34 -13.92 -9.94
N ILE A 113 -4.12 -14.05 -9.40
CA ILE A 113 -2.97 -14.63 -10.11
C ILE A 113 -2.94 -16.15 -9.88
N LYS A 114 -3.16 -16.56 -8.62
CA LYS A 114 -3.09 -17.96 -8.21
C LYS A 114 -4.07 -18.22 -7.06
N TYR A 115 -4.59 -19.42 -7.00
CA TYR A 115 -5.32 -19.94 -5.85
C TYR A 115 -4.66 -21.24 -5.42
N ASN A 116 -4.43 -21.36 -4.12
CA ASN A 116 -3.93 -22.58 -3.50
C ASN A 116 -5.08 -23.21 -2.69
N PRO A 117 -5.63 -24.38 -3.13
CA PRO A 117 -6.74 -25.04 -2.45
C PRO A 117 -6.34 -25.65 -1.10
N ASP A 118 -5.06 -26.03 -0.92
CA ASP A 118 -4.60 -26.73 0.29
C ASP A 118 -4.69 -25.82 1.54
N ASN A 119 -4.40 -24.54 1.37
CA ASN A 119 -4.49 -23.54 2.44
C ASN A 119 -5.64 -22.56 2.25
N ASN A 120 -6.45 -22.72 1.20
CA ASN A 120 -7.57 -21.87 0.83
C ASN A 120 -7.18 -20.39 0.72
N LEU A 121 -6.07 -20.08 0.03
CA LEU A 121 -5.52 -18.75 -0.15
C LEU A 121 -5.47 -18.32 -1.62
N SER A 122 -5.75 -17.05 -1.87
CA SER A 122 -5.63 -16.44 -3.19
C SER A 122 -4.52 -15.39 -3.22
N LEU A 123 -3.60 -15.47 -4.19
CA LEU A 123 -2.68 -14.40 -4.56
C LEU A 123 -3.37 -13.49 -5.57
N VAL A 124 -3.52 -12.22 -5.23
CA VAL A 124 -4.16 -11.23 -6.09
C VAL A 124 -3.21 -10.09 -6.43
N LYS A 125 -3.33 -9.58 -7.65
CA LYS A 125 -2.68 -8.35 -8.12
C LYS A 125 -3.70 -7.24 -8.15
N LEU A 126 -3.39 -6.11 -7.51
CA LEU A 126 -4.33 -5.00 -7.35
C LEU A 126 -3.78 -3.72 -7.96
N ARG A 127 -4.69 -2.94 -8.57
CA ARG A 127 -4.43 -1.61 -9.08
C ARG A 127 -5.34 -0.62 -8.36
N LEU A 128 -4.74 0.41 -7.80
CA LEU A 128 -5.47 1.50 -7.14
C LEU A 128 -5.78 2.63 -8.11
N LEU A 129 -7.06 2.97 -8.27
CA LEU A 129 -7.51 4.16 -8.98
C LEU A 129 -7.60 5.38 -8.05
N THR A 130 -7.73 5.13 -6.76
CA THR A 130 -7.72 6.11 -5.67
C THR A 130 -6.69 5.69 -4.62
N GLY A 131 -6.45 6.49 -3.57
CA GLY A 131 -5.44 6.17 -2.54
C GLY A 131 -5.92 6.52 -1.14
N ARG A 132 -7.01 5.91 -0.68
CA ARG A 132 -7.52 6.10 0.69
C ARG A 132 -6.74 5.27 1.69
N THR A 133 -6.74 5.71 2.94
CA THR A 133 -6.10 4.97 4.04
C THR A 133 -6.70 3.57 4.13
N HIS A 134 -5.84 2.55 4.22
CA HIS A 134 -6.19 1.13 4.29
C HIS A 134 -7.06 0.61 3.11
N GLN A 135 -7.09 1.31 1.98
CA GLN A 135 -8.06 1.05 0.91
C GLN A 135 -8.12 -0.42 0.47
N ILE A 136 -6.99 -1.05 0.15
CA ILE A 136 -6.95 -2.46 -0.27
C ILE A 136 -7.49 -3.36 0.84
N ARG A 137 -7.04 -3.15 2.06
CA ARG A 137 -7.39 -3.95 3.24
C ARG A 137 -8.88 -3.91 3.51
N VAL A 138 -9.48 -2.71 3.48
CA VAL A 138 -10.92 -2.48 3.66
C VAL A 138 -11.73 -3.07 2.53
N HIS A 139 -11.34 -2.83 1.28
CA HIS A 139 -12.05 -3.33 0.11
C HIS A 139 -12.08 -4.86 0.05
N MET A 140 -10.93 -5.52 0.30
CA MET A 140 -10.87 -6.97 0.29
C MET A 140 -11.68 -7.59 1.44
N LYS A 141 -11.65 -6.99 2.64
CA LYS A 141 -12.54 -7.38 3.74
C LYS A 141 -14.01 -7.20 3.38
N TYR A 142 -14.37 -6.07 2.76
CA TYR A 142 -15.76 -5.75 2.38
C TYR A 142 -16.37 -6.80 1.45
N ILE A 143 -15.59 -7.32 0.51
CA ILE A 143 -16.06 -8.36 -0.43
C ILE A 143 -15.91 -9.79 0.12
N GLY A 144 -15.55 -9.97 1.42
CA GLY A 144 -15.45 -11.26 2.08
C GLY A 144 -14.13 -12.01 1.91
N PHE A 145 -13.09 -11.38 1.34
CA PHE A 145 -11.76 -11.96 1.12
C PHE A 145 -10.67 -11.13 1.80
N PRO A 146 -10.64 -11.03 3.15
CA PRO A 146 -9.67 -10.20 3.84
C PRO A 146 -8.24 -10.69 3.61
N LEU A 147 -7.27 -9.77 3.73
CA LEU A 147 -5.86 -10.12 3.69
C LEU A 147 -5.49 -10.94 4.93
N ILE A 148 -4.69 -11.98 4.76
CA ILE A 148 -4.15 -12.74 5.90
C ILE A 148 -3.13 -11.89 6.69
N GLY A 149 -3.03 -12.16 8.00
CA GLY A 149 -2.10 -11.46 8.90
C GLY A 149 -2.44 -9.98 9.16
N ASP A 150 -3.63 -9.52 8.76
CA ASP A 150 -4.02 -8.13 8.94
C ASP A 150 -4.56 -7.88 10.35
N PHE A 151 -3.77 -7.22 11.20
CA PHE A 151 -4.08 -7.01 12.61
C PHE A 151 -5.40 -6.24 12.89
N LEU A 152 -5.92 -5.47 11.92
CA LEU A 152 -7.17 -4.73 12.06
C LEU A 152 -8.37 -5.44 11.42
N TYR A 153 -8.13 -6.10 10.30
CA TYR A 153 -9.21 -6.56 9.44
C TYR A 153 -9.34 -8.08 9.38
N ASN A 154 -8.27 -8.80 9.70
CA ASN A 154 -8.23 -10.27 9.79
C ASN A 154 -7.03 -10.70 10.65
N PRO A 155 -7.13 -10.66 11.99
CA PRO A 155 -6.03 -10.95 12.90
C PRO A 155 -5.74 -12.46 13.03
N ASP A 156 -5.72 -13.16 11.91
CA ASP A 156 -5.29 -14.55 11.79
C ASP A 156 -3.83 -14.58 11.32
N TYR A 157 -2.93 -15.01 12.19
CA TYR A 157 -1.49 -15.06 11.98
C TYR A 157 -0.96 -16.47 11.67
N THR A 158 -1.84 -17.39 11.28
CA THR A 158 -1.48 -18.79 10.99
C THR A 158 -0.37 -18.90 9.96
N TYR A 159 -0.39 -18.06 8.95
CA TYR A 159 0.54 -18.15 7.81
C TYR A 159 1.58 -17.03 7.76
N ILE A 160 1.28 -15.86 8.30
CA ILE A 160 2.13 -14.67 8.21
C ILE A 160 1.85 -13.72 9.37
N SER A 161 2.90 -13.09 9.93
CA SER A 161 2.80 -12.21 11.12
C SER A 161 2.48 -10.75 10.84
N ARG A 162 2.20 -10.41 9.58
CA ARG A 162 1.87 -9.05 9.10
C ARG A 162 0.81 -9.13 8.02
N GLN A 163 0.14 -8.00 7.72
CA GLN A 163 -0.73 -8.02 6.53
C GLN A 163 0.05 -8.43 5.29
N ALA A 164 -0.43 -9.46 4.60
CA ALA A 164 0.15 -9.95 3.36
C ALA A 164 -0.11 -8.98 2.20
N LEU A 165 0.53 -7.81 2.25
CA LEU A 165 0.41 -6.73 1.28
C LEU A 165 1.79 -6.21 0.88
N HIS A 166 2.00 -6.05 -0.44
CA HIS A 166 3.26 -5.63 -1.01
C HIS A 166 3.07 -4.66 -2.18
N SER A 167 3.73 -3.50 -2.13
CA SER A 167 3.80 -2.53 -3.24
C SER A 167 4.86 -2.98 -4.26
N GLY A 168 4.44 -3.80 -5.23
CA GLY A 168 5.37 -4.51 -6.11
C GLY A 168 5.79 -3.75 -7.36
N ARG A 169 5.05 -2.69 -7.79
CA ARG A 169 5.44 -1.91 -8.98
C ARG A 169 5.02 -0.45 -8.87
N LEU A 170 5.93 0.43 -9.28
CA LEU A 170 5.69 1.86 -9.44
C LEU A 170 6.06 2.31 -10.85
N VAL A 171 5.14 3.03 -11.51
CA VAL A 171 5.38 3.65 -12.82
C VAL A 171 5.05 5.13 -12.71
N PHE A 172 6.02 5.99 -13.02
CA PHE A 172 5.87 7.45 -12.99
C PHE A 172 6.91 8.13 -13.89
N THR A 173 6.75 9.42 -14.14
CA THR A 173 7.74 10.23 -14.85
C THR A 173 8.70 10.88 -13.85
N HIS A 174 10.01 10.72 -14.07
CA HIS A 174 11.03 11.33 -13.21
C HIS A 174 10.92 12.87 -13.28
N PRO A 175 10.83 13.57 -12.12
CA PRO A 175 10.44 14.99 -12.07
C PRO A 175 11.47 15.95 -12.68
N VAL A 176 12.72 15.53 -12.83
CA VAL A 176 13.79 16.37 -13.38
C VAL A 176 14.14 15.97 -14.81
N THR A 177 14.34 14.67 -15.07
CA THR A 177 14.80 14.18 -16.38
C THR A 177 13.69 13.93 -17.39
N GLY A 178 12.42 13.87 -16.94
CA GLY A 178 11.29 13.50 -17.77
C GLY A 178 11.25 12.00 -18.17
N GLN A 179 12.23 11.21 -17.75
CA GLN A 179 12.32 9.79 -18.07
C GLN A 179 11.18 9.00 -17.42
N LYS A 180 10.58 8.07 -18.16
CA LYS A 180 9.60 7.13 -17.60
C LYS A 180 10.28 6.10 -16.71
N MET A 181 9.97 6.14 -15.43
CA MET A 181 10.45 5.20 -14.43
C MET A 181 9.47 4.02 -14.34
N ASN A 182 10.00 2.80 -14.35
CA ASN A 182 9.24 1.57 -14.15
C ASN A 182 10.04 0.69 -13.17
N LEU A 183 9.69 0.78 -11.90
CA LEU A 183 10.38 0.11 -10.82
C LEU A 183 9.57 -1.11 -10.37
N ILE A 184 10.24 -2.23 -10.16
CA ILE A 184 9.64 -3.50 -9.75
C ILE A 184 10.35 -3.97 -8.48
N SER A 185 9.57 -4.48 -7.54
CA SER A 185 10.02 -5.20 -6.35
C SER A 185 9.37 -6.57 -6.35
N ASP A 186 10.17 -7.59 -6.19
CA ASP A 186 9.69 -8.98 -6.13
C ASP A 186 8.79 -9.20 -4.92
N ILE A 187 7.80 -10.07 -5.07
CA ILE A 187 6.95 -10.52 -3.96
C ILE A 187 7.85 -11.15 -2.88
N PRO A 188 7.74 -10.72 -1.61
CA PRO A 188 8.58 -11.23 -0.52
C PRO A 188 8.43 -12.76 -0.31
N SER A 189 9.46 -13.37 0.24
CA SER A 189 9.51 -14.83 0.45
C SER A 189 8.38 -15.34 1.35
N ASP A 190 8.03 -14.58 2.40
CA ASP A 190 6.92 -14.90 3.32
C ASP A 190 5.54 -14.96 2.64
N MET A 191 5.37 -14.26 1.51
CA MET A 191 4.16 -14.36 0.68
C MET A 191 4.31 -15.40 -0.44
N LYS A 192 5.53 -15.58 -1.01
CA LYS A 192 5.78 -16.55 -2.09
C LYS A 192 5.65 -17.99 -1.61
N SER A 193 6.10 -18.29 -0.38
CA SER A 193 6.11 -19.64 0.20
C SER A 193 4.71 -20.23 0.42
N LEU A 194 3.65 -19.44 0.27
CA LEU A 194 2.26 -19.86 0.44
C LEU A 194 1.67 -20.49 -0.85
N PHE A 195 2.40 -20.48 -1.95
CA PHE A 195 1.97 -20.92 -3.28
C PHE A 195 3.06 -21.77 -3.94
#